data_7a06652b4ca0085acc23d551f5c0a093
#
_entry.id   7a06652b4ca0085acc23d551f5c0a093
#
_cell.length_a   1.000
_cell.length_b   1.000
_cell.length_c   1.000
_cell.angle_alpha   90.00
_cell.angle_beta   90.00
_cell.angle_gamma   90.00
#
_symmetry.space_group_name_H-M   'P 1'
#
loop_
_entity.id
_entity.type
_entity.pdbx_description
1 polymer ?
#
loop_
_entity_poly.entity_id
_entity_poly.type
_entity_poly.pdbx_seq_one_letter_code
_entity_poly.pdbx_strand_id
1 'polypeptide(L)'
;MAKNKVTALTEDIVEVIEGVPFASIIDERYMNYTFFVMEDRAIPDARDGLKPVQRRILYGMKDLGVKASSPTTKSAKVVGHVRGNYHPHGDAAIYDTLVNMTQDWKARHPLTLGQGNWGSIHGHSAAAQRYTECKLSKFGESVLDDVNADVVAYEPNYNDEMQMPTVLPSKLPNLLVNGTSGIAVGVATKIPPHNLREVSNLISTFIEKNGQLTTDEIINIMPGPDFPTGGI
;
A
#
# COMPACT_ATOMS: atom_id res chain seq x y z
N MET A 1 1.37 40.02 59.80
CA MET A 1 2.08 39.30 58.75
C MET A 1 1.83 37.81 58.92
N ALA A 2 0.86 37.28 58.23
CA ALA A 2 0.49 35.85 58.32
C ALA A 2 1.25 35.10 57.17
N LYS A 3 2.13 34.16 57.53
CA LYS A 3 2.78 33.27 56.60
C LYS A 3 1.82 32.15 56.20
N ASN A 4 1.32 32.19 54.99
CA ASN A 4 0.64 31.06 54.39
C ASN A 4 1.64 29.90 54.16
N LYS A 5 1.53 28.85 54.96
CA LYS A 5 2.13 27.55 54.66
C LYS A 5 1.32 26.90 53.56
N VAL A 6 1.90 26.79 52.36
CA VAL A 6 1.41 25.89 51.32
C VAL A 6 1.85 24.49 51.74
N THR A 7 0.91 23.67 52.21
CA THR A 7 1.13 22.26 52.46
C THR A 7 1.04 21.58 51.09
N ALA A 8 2.17 21.15 50.52
CA ALA A 8 2.22 20.31 49.39
C ALA A 8 1.63 18.94 49.80
N LEU A 9 0.51 18.56 49.25
CA LEU A 9 0.00 17.19 49.29
C LEU A 9 0.91 16.36 48.36
N THR A 10 1.85 15.64 48.95
CA THR A 10 2.51 14.53 48.28
C THR A 10 1.51 13.38 48.31
N GLU A 11 0.78 13.18 47.20
CA GLU A 11 0.12 11.91 46.97
C GLU A 11 1.20 10.84 46.89
N ASP A 12 1.22 9.92 47.85
CA ASP A 12 2.05 8.72 47.79
C ASP A 12 1.56 7.90 46.61
N ILE A 13 2.30 7.96 45.51
CA ILE A 13 2.08 7.07 44.35
C ILE A 13 2.47 5.68 44.82
N VAL A 14 1.46 4.87 45.16
CA VAL A 14 1.64 3.46 45.42
C VAL A 14 1.88 2.77 44.10
N GLU A 15 3.13 2.50 43.77
CA GLU A 15 3.52 1.72 42.60
C GLU A 15 3.10 0.26 42.83
N VAL A 16 2.04 -0.18 42.17
CA VAL A 16 1.60 -1.57 42.16
C VAL A 16 2.43 -2.34 41.14
N ILE A 17 3.41 -3.10 41.55
CA ILE A 17 4.20 -3.97 40.67
C ILE A 17 3.45 -5.30 40.53
N GLU A 18 2.82 -5.49 39.36
CA GLU A 18 2.24 -6.78 39.01
C GLU A 18 3.31 -7.68 38.38
N GLY A 19 3.51 -8.87 38.95
CA GLY A 19 4.37 -9.89 38.37
C GLY A 19 3.67 -10.61 37.21
N VAL A 20 3.95 -10.22 35.99
CA VAL A 20 3.44 -10.92 34.80
C VAL A 20 4.50 -11.88 34.26
N PRO A 21 4.16 -13.14 33.93
CA PRO A 21 5.09 -14.06 33.31
C PRO A 21 5.62 -13.51 31.97
N PHE A 22 6.93 -13.54 31.77
CA PHE A 22 7.57 -13.03 30.56
C PHE A 22 7.02 -13.70 29.29
N ALA A 23 6.73 -15.01 29.34
CA ALA A 23 6.15 -15.73 28.22
C ALA A 23 4.79 -15.16 27.78
N SER A 24 3.89 -14.83 28.72
CA SER A 24 2.57 -14.26 28.37
C SER A 24 2.66 -12.87 27.75
N ILE A 25 3.63 -12.05 28.18
CA ILE A 25 3.90 -10.75 27.57
C ILE A 25 4.39 -10.91 26.12
N ILE A 26 5.30 -11.86 25.90
CA ILE A 26 5.83 -12.16 24.57
C ILE A 26 4.71 -12.65 23.66
N ASP A 27 3.91 -13.62 24.09
CA ASP A 27 2.82 -14.20 23.30
C ASP A 27 1.82 -13.12 22.87
N GLU A 28 1.35 -12.28 23.79
CA GLU A 28 0.40 -11.22 23.50
C GLU A 28 0.99 -10.17 22.51
N ARG A 29 2.20 -9.68 22.80
CA ARG A 29 2.83 -8.64 21.96
C ARG A 29 3.23 -9.18 20.60
N TYR A 30 3.67 -10.44 20.51
CA TYR A 30 4.01 -11.08 19.26
C TYR A 30 2.79 -11.34 18.39
N MET A 31 1.66 -11.74 18.99
CA MET A 31 0.38 -11.86 18.27
C MET A 31 -0.07 -10.53 17.70
N ASN A 32 -0.08 -9.47 18.51
CA ASN A 32 -0.44 -8.12 18.05
C ASN A 32 0.48 -7.64 16.91
N TYR A 33 1.78 -7.86 17.02
CA TYR A 33 2.73 -7.57 15.95
C TYR A 33 2.44 -8.38 14.69
N THR A 34 2.10 -9.65 14.82
CA THR A 34 1.77 -10.54 13.70
C THR A 34 0.56 -10.03 12.93
N PHE A 35 -0.53 -9.69 13.62
CA PHE A 35 -1.72 -9.10 13.00
C PHE A 35 -1.41 -7.78 12.30
N PHE A 36 -0.68 -6.89 12.95
CA PHE A 36 -0.26 -5.62 12.34
C PHE A 36 0.55 -5.83 11.05
N VAL A 37 1.51 -6.78 11.05
CA VAL A 37 2.32 -7.06 9.83
C VAL A 37 1.49 -7.67 8.72
N MET A 38 0.47 -8.48 9.03
CA MET A 38 -0.42 -9.04 8.03
C MET A 38 -1.34 -7.96 7.45
N GLU A 39 -2.05 -7.21 8.28
CA GLU A 39 -3.11 -6.30 7.87
C GLU A 39 -2.59 -4.96 7.33
N ASP A 40 -1.60 -4.35 8.00
CA ASP A 40 -1.14 -2.99 7.67
C ASP A 40 0.20 -2.95 6.92
N ARG A 41 0.77 -4.09 6.51
CA ARG A 41 2.07 -4.09 5.82
C ARG A 41 2.18 -5.02 4.62
N ALA A 42 1.95 -6.33 4.81
CA ALA A 42 2.46 -7.32 3.88
C ALA A 42 1.42 -7.85 2.89
N ILE A 43 0.16 -7.96 3.32
CA ILE A 43 -0.91 -8.57 2.52
C ILE A 43 -1.68 -7.48 1.79
N PRO A 44 -1.93 -7.63 0.47
CA PRO A 44 -2.77 -6.70 -0.29
C PRO A 44 -4.24 -6.93 0.01
N ASP A 45 -5.05 -5.89 -0.13
CA ASP A 45 -6.51 -6.06 -0.20
C ASP A 45 -6.90 -6.66 -1.55
N ALA A 46 -7.78 -7.65 -1.55
CA ALA A 46 -8.21 -8.33 -2.77
C ALA A 46 -8.99 -7.42 -3.74
N ARG A 47 -9.65 -6.37 -3.22
CA ARG A 47 -10.50 -5.46 -3.99
C ARG A 47 -9.70 -4.51 -4.88
N ASP A 48 -8.59 -3.95 -4.38
CA ASP A 48 -7.73 -3.01 -5.12
C ASP A 48 -6.34 -3.57 -5.45
N GLY A 49 -5.97 -4.73 -4.89
CA GLY A 49 -4.68 -5.36 -5.13
C GLY A 49 -3.50 -4.60 -4.54
N LEU A 50 -3.73 -3.70 -3.58
CA LEU A 50 -2.73 -2.81 -3.04
C LEU A 50 -2.41 -3.14 -1.57
N LYS A 51 -1.14 -3.02 -1.22
CA LYS A 51 -0.72 -2.94 0.17
C LYS A 51 -1.05 -1.56 0.73
N PRO A 52 -1.24 -1.41 2.05
CA PRO A 52 -1.58 -0.13 2.66
C PRO A 52 -0.66 1.03 2.26
N VAL A 53 0.66 0.83 2.26
CA VAL A 53 1.61 1.87 1.83
C VAL A 53 1.43 2.28 0.37
N GLN A 54 1.15 1.35 -0.54
CA GLN A 54 0.89 1.64 -1.96
C GLN A 54 -0.38 2.48 -2.12
N ARG A 55 -1.45 2.09 -1.44
CA ARG A 55 -2.73 2.82 -1.42
C ARG A 55 -2.56 4.24 -0.92
N ARG A 56 -1.85 4.41 0.20
CA ARG A 56 -1.54 5.71 0.81
C ARG A 56 -0.68 6.59 -0.10
N ILE A 57 0.25 6.02 -0.86
CA ILE A 57 1.04 6.74 -1.87
C ILE A 57 0.15 7.26 -3.00
N LEU A 58 -0.67 6.39 -3.61
CA LEU A 58 -1.55 6.79 -4.71
C LEU A 58 -2.56 7.86 -4.28
N TYR A 59 -3.17 7.66 -3.10
CA TYR A 59 -4.10 8.62 -2.55
C TYR A 59 -3.43 9.96 -2.23
N GLY A 60 -2.25 9.94 -1.61
CA GLY A 60 -1.46 11.14 -1.33
C GLY A 60 -1.02 11.88 -2.61
N MET A 61 -0.70 11.16 -3.69
CA MET A 61 -0.43 11.79 -4.99
C MET A 61 -1.67 12.48 -5.57
N LYS A 62 -2.84 11.84 -5.44
CA LYS A 62 -4.12 12.45 -5.85
C LYS A 62 -4.42 13.69 -5.02
N ASP A 63 -4.24 13.64 -3.71
CA ASP A 63 -4.45 14.77 -2.80
C ASP A 63 -3.52 15.95 -3.12
N LEU A 64 -2.27 15.68 -3.49
CA LEU A 64 -1.33 16.68 -4.01
C LEU A 64 -1.67 17.22 -5.41
N GLY A 65 -2.71 16.71 -6.06
CA GLY A 65 -3.08 17.08 -7.44
C GLY A 65 -2.13 16.54 -8.51
N VAL A 66 -1.33 15.53 -8.19
CA VAL A 66 -0.38 14.90 -9.13
C VAL A 66 -1.14 13.89 -9.99
N LYS A 67 -1.42 14.25 -11.25
CA LYS A 67 -2.19 13.46 -12.21
C LYS A 67 -1.29 12.88 -13.31
N ALA A 68 -1.83 11.95 -14.11
CA ALA A 68 -1.14 11.41 -15.28
C ALA A 68 -0.85 12.50 -16.32
N SER A 69 -1.76 13.48 -16.47
CA SER A 69 -1.63 14.60 -17.39
C SER A 69 -0.80 15.78 -16.86
N SER A 70 -0.50 15.81 -15.53
CA SER A 70 0.28 16.89 -14.93
C SER A 70 1.78 16.74 -15.18
N PRO A 71 2.57 17.80 -15.00
CA PRO A 71 4.02 17.70 -14.90
C PRO A 71 4.43 16.77 -13.73
N THR A 72 5.64 16.26 -13.79
CA THR A 72 6.23 15.48 -12.71
C THR A 72 6.46 16.35 -11.46
N THR A 73 6.42 15.72 -10.30
CA THR A 73 6.66 16.36 -8.99
C THR A 73 7.83 15.66 -8.31
N LYS A 74 8.64 16.38 -7.54
CA LYS A 74 9.75 15.80 -6.76
C LYS A 74 9.25 14.66 -5.87
N SER A 75 9.92 13.52 -5.94
CA SER A 75 9.57 12.35 -5.12
C SER A 75 9.61 12.67 -3.62
N ALA A 76 10.56 13.51 -3.20
CA ALA A 76 10.64 13.97 -1.81
C ALA A 76 9.39 14.71 -1.33
N LYS A 77 8.69 15.45 -2.22
CA LYS A 77 7.42 16.11 -1.89
C LYS A 77 6.31 15.10 -1.68
N VAL A 78 6.22 14.09 -2.55
CA VAL A 78 5.22 13.00 -2.41
C VAL A 78 5.49 12.20 -1.14
N VAL A 79 6.72 11.76 -0.92
CA VAL A 79 7.11 10.99 0.27
C VAL A 79 6.82 11.77 1.57
N GLY A 80 7.20 13.06 1.61
CA GLY A 80 6.94 13.91 2.78
C GLY A 80 5.45 14.09 3.06
N HIS A 81 4.64 14.29 2.03
CA HIS A 81 3.19 14.41 2.16
C HIS A 81 2.53 13.12 2.66
N VAL A 82 2.89 11.98 2.08
CA VAL A 82 2.38 10.67 2.49
C VAL A 82 2.77 10.34 3.92
N ARG A 83 4.04 10.59 4.29
CA ARG A 83 4.52 10.37 5.65
C ARG A 83 3.80 11.22 6.68
N GLY A 84 3.65 12.52 6.38
CA GLY A 84 3.05 13.47 7.31
C GLY A 84 1.56 13.27 7.52
N ASN A 85 0.84 12.79 6.51
CA ASN A 85 -0.63 12.76 6.55
C ASN A 85 -1.22 11.34 6.65
N TYR A 86 -0.58 10.31 6.07
CA TYR A 86 -1.22 9.01 5.88
C TYR A 86 -0.41 7.81 6.39
N HIS A 87 0.92 7.88 6.42
CA HIS A 87 1.76 6.73 6.70
C HIS A 87 2.93 7.09 7.63
N PRO A 88 2.74 7.03 8.97
CA PRO A 88 3.70 7.52 9.98
C PRO A 88 4.88 6.54 10.18
N HIS A 89 5.56 6.19 9.09
CA HIS A 89 6.71 5.29 9.07
C HIS A 89 7.92 5.94 8.39
N GLY A 90 9.04 5.22 8.29
CA GLY A 90 10.28 5.76 7.72
C GLY A 90 10.16 6.14 6.24
N ASP A 91 10.75 7.26 5.85
CA ASP A 91 10.78 7.79 4.47
C ASP A 91 11.31 6.76 3.47
N ALA A 92 12.31 5.97 3.88
CA ALA A 92 12.92 4.96 3.02
C ALA A 92 11.89 3.92 2.56
N ALA A 93 11.04 3.41 3.45
CA ALA A 93 10.02 2.42 3.11
C ALA A 93 8.98 2.97 2.11
N ILE A 94 8.58 4.23 2.27
CA ILE A 94 7.65 4.91 1.36
C ILE A 94 8.33 5.11 0.00
N TYR A 95 9.57 5.60 -0.01
CA TYR A 95 10.30 5.84 -1.24
C TYR A 95 10.61 4.55 -2.00
N ASP A 96 11.07 3.49 -1.33
CA ASP A 96 11.33 2.19 -1.95
C ASP A 96 10.07 1.56 -2.55
N THR A 97 8.92 1.77 -1.90
CA THR A 97 7.63 1.36 -2.47
C THR A 97 7.31 2.16 -3.73
N LEU A 98 7.47 3.47 -3.71
CA LEU A 98 7.27 4.34 -4.89
C LEU A 98 8.21 3.94 -6.04
N VAL A 99 9.47 3.62 -5.74
CA VAL A 99 10.44 3.08 -6.71
C VAL A 99 9.92 1.80 -7.35
N ASN A 100 9.46 0.84 -6.55
CA ASN A 100 8.92 -0.42 -7.06
C ASN A 100 7.68 -0.23 -7.95
N MET A 101 6.81 0.72 -7.61
CA MET A 101 5.61 1.05 -8.39
C MET A 101 5.90 1.76 -9.71
N THR A 102 7.11 2.31 -9.87
CA THR A 102 7.57 3.05 -11.05
C THR A 102 8.36 2.18 -12.03
N GLN A 103 8.97 1.09 -11.55
CA GLN A 103 9.85 0.24 -12.34
C GLN A 103 9.05 -0.72 -13.23
N ASP A 104 9.20 -0.58 -14.56
CA ASP A 104 8.48 -1.36 -15.57
C ASP A 104 8.94 -2.83 -15.70
N TRP A 105 10.09 -3.18 -15.12
CA TRP A 105 10.54 -4.57 -15.00
C TRP A 105 10.02 -5.27 -13.73
N LYS A 106 9.40 -4.53 -12.79
CA LYS A 106 8.76 -5.09 -11.58
C LYS A 106 7.24 -5.08 -11.65
N ALA A 107 6.66 -4.03 -12.21
CA ALA A 107 5.21 -3.91 -12.37
C ALA A 107 4.83 -4.11 -13.85
N ARG A 108 3.91 -5.04 -14.13
CA ARG A 108 3.42 -5.27 -15.49
C ARG A 108 2.74 -4.03 -16.07
N HIS A 109 2.04 -3.30 -15.21
CA HIS A 109 1.48 -1.98 -15.49
C HIS A 109 1.88 -1.03 -14.36
N PRO A 110 2.97 -0.24 -14.51
CA PRO A 110 3.38 0.70 -13.48
C PRO A 110 2.26 1.64 -13.06
N LEU A 111 2.08 1.80 -11.74
CA LEU A 111 1.08 2.69 -11.16
C LEU A 111 1.54 4.15 -11.17
N THR A 112 2.84 4.35 -11.20
CA THR A 112 3.48 5.66 -11.26
C THR A 112 4.48 5.72 -12.41
N LEU A 113 4.73 6.92 -12.93
CA LEU A 113 5.74 7.20 -13.93
C LEU A 113 6.82 8.08 -13.30
N GLY A 114 8.08 7.77 -13.59
CA GLY A 114 9.22 8.44 -13.03
C GLY A 114 10.05 9.20 -14.07
N GLN A 115 10.70 10.26 -13.61
CA GLN A 115 11.75 10.98 -14.34
C GLN A 115 13.02 11.01 -13.49
N GLY A 116 14.16 10.74 -14.11
CA GLY A 116 15.46 10.60 -13.43
C GLY A 116 15.91 9.14 -13.34
N ASN A 117 16.83 8.86 -12.41
CA ASN A 117 17.35 7.52 -12.20
C ASN A 117 16.50 6.76 -11.18
N TRP A 118 15.72 5.81 -11.65
CA TRP A 118 14.87 4.92 -10.85
C TRP A 118 15.46 3.51 -10.70
N GLY A 119 16.76 3.36 -10.88
CA GLY A 119 17.44 2.07 -10.85
C GLY A 119 17.46 1.39 -12.20
N SER A 120 17.90 0.14 -12.22
CA SER A 120 17.92 -0.69 -13.43
C SER A 120 17.63 -2.16 -13.12
N ILE A 121 17.25 -2.91 -14.15
CA ILE A 121 17.07 -4.37 -14.07
C ILE A 121 18.38 -5.10 -13.67
N HIS A 122 19.53 -4.48 -13.88
CA HIS A 122 20.83 -5.03 -13.50
C HIS A 122 21.18 -4.83 -12.02
N GLY A 123 20.22 -4.37 -11.20
CA GLY A 123 20.40 -4.23 -9.75
C GLY A 123 20.96 -2.89 -9.29
N HIS A 124 21.11 -1.89 -10.17
CA HIS A 124 21.47 -0.55 -9.73
C HIS A 124 20.32 0.08 -8.92
N SER A 125 20.66 0.70 -7.80
CA SER A 125 19.70 1.39 -6.96
C SER A 125 19.16 2.66 -7.61
N ALA A 126 17.94 3.05 -7.26
CA ALA A 126 17.41 4.36 -7.61
C ALA A 126 18.23 5.47 -6.93
N ALA A 127 18.28 6.65 -7.55
CA ALA A 127 18.84 7.84 -6.94
C ALA A 127 17.98 8.28 -5.72
N ALA A 128 18.56 9.05 -4.82
CA ALA A 128 17.83 9.57 -3.66
C ALA A 128 16.59 10.40 -4.08
N GLN A 129 15.54 10.39 -3.26
CA GLN A 129 14.24 11.00 -3.54
C GLN A 129 14.28 12.50 -3.90
N ARG A 130 15.35 13.21 -3.53
CA ARG A 130 15.56 14.63 -3.89
C ARG A 130 15.92 14.83 -5.36
N TYR A 131 16.41 13.80 -6.05
CA TYR A 131 16.83 13.86 -7.46
C TYR A 131 15.79 13.32 -8.44
N THR A 132 14.89 12.47 -7.98
CA THR A 132 13.85 11.85 -8.82
C THR A 132 12.56 12.64 -8.80
N GLU A 133 11.79 12.51 -9.86
CA GLU A 133 10.43 13.07 -9.97
C GLU A 133 9.45 11.98 -10.40
N CYS A 134 8.21 12.11 -9.97
CA CYS A 134 7.17 11.14 -10.28
C CYS A 134 5.82 11.79 -10.57
N LYS A 135 4.95 11.04 -11.22
CA LYS A 135 3.53 11.34 -11.38
C LYS A 135 2.72 10.04 -11.47
N LEU A 136 1.40 10.12 -11.36
CA LEU A 136 0.54 8.97 -11.64
C LEU A 136 0.69 8.52 -13.11
N SER A 137 0.62 7.22 -13.35
CA SER A 137 0.36 6.69 -14.68
C SER A 137 -1.14 6.77 -14.99
N LYS A 138 -1.54 6.55 -16.25
CA LYS A 138 -2.96 6.41 -16.59
C LYS A 138 -3.60 5.21 -15.88
N PHE A 139 -2.85 4.13 -15.72
CA PHE A 139 -3.30 2.96 -14.96
C PHE A 139 -3.46 3.28 -13.47
N GLY A 140 -2.48 3.96 -12.85
CA GLY A 140 -2.57 4.41 -11.46
C GLY A 140 -3.70 5.41 -11.22
N GLU A 141 -4.00 6.27 -12.21
CA GLU A 141 -5.13 7.21 -12.12
C GLU A 141 -6.46 6.46 -12.18
N SER A 142 -6.60 5.43 -13.03
CA SER A 142 -7.82 4.61 -13.12
C SER A 142 -8.14 3.82 -11.85
N VAL A 143 -7.13 3.50 -11.03
CA VAL A 143 -7.33 2.87 -9.73
C VAL A 143 -7.98 3.84 -8.71
N LEU A 144 -7.80 5.15 -8.93
CA LEU A 144 -8.33 6.23 -8.08
C LEU A 144 -9.65 6.81 -8.61
N ASP A 145 -10.12 6.39 -9.80
CA ASP A 145 -11.38 6.86 -10.36
C ASP A 145 -12.52 6.61 -9.39
N ASP A 146 -13.42 7.60 -9.27
CA ASP A 146 -14.62 7.55 -8.42
C ASP A 146 -14.34 7.49 -6.90
N VAL A 147 -13.09 7.64 -6.43
CA VAL A 147 -12.79 7.59 -4.99
C VAL A 147 -13.54 8.66 -4.18
N ASN A 148 -13.96 9.76 -4.81
CA ASN A 148 -14.76 10.81 -4.18
C ASN A 148 -16.27 10.64 -4.40
N ALA A 149 -16.71 9.54 -5.02
CA ALA A 149 -18.12 9.32 -5.39
C ALA A 149 -18.89 8.50 -4.33
N ASP A 150 -18.40 8.47 -3.09
CA ASP A 150 -19.01 7.73 -1.96
C ASP A 150 -19.21 6.22 -2.25
N VAL A 151 -18.27 5.65 -2.98
CA VAL A 151 -18.30 4.21 -3.34
C VAL A 151 -17.38 3.36 -2.46
N VAL A 152 -16.56 3.98 -1.61
CA VAL A 152 -15.64 3.32 -0.68
C VAL A 152 -15.74 3.94 0.71
N ALA A 153 -15.51 3.14 1.74
CA ALA A 153 -15.47 3.63 3.11
C ALA A 153 -14.18 4.43 3.36
N TYR A 154 -14.29 5.41 4.25
CA TYR A 154 -13.18 6.21 4.74
C TYR A 154 -12.94 5.93 6.21
N GLU A 155 -11.70 6.03 6.63
CA GLU A 155 -11.26 5.94 8.01
C GLU A 155 -10.38 7.15 8.36
N PRO A 156 -10.32 7.54 9.64
CA PRO A 156 -9.40 8.58 10.06
C PRO A 156 -7.94 8.13 9.86
N ASN A 157 -7.07 9.10 9.60
CA ASN A 157 -5.63 8.86 9.59
C ASN A 157 -5.10 8.67 11.02
N TYR A 158 -3.78 8.44 11.17
CA TYR A 158 -3.13 8.10 12.45
C TYR A 158 -3.27 9.17 13.56
N ASN A 159 -3.62 10.42 13.24
CA ASN A 159 -3.79 11.53 14.19
C ASN A 159 -5.20 12.13 14.17
N ASP A 160 -6.16 11.45 13.54
CA ASP A 160 -7.58 11.84 13.45
C ASP A 160 -7.85 13.21 12.79
N GLU A 161 -6.85 13.80 12.11
CA GLU A 161 -7.00 15.10 11.46
C GLU A 161 -7.54 15.01 10.03
N MET A 162 -7.33 13.88 9.35
CA MET A 162 -7.69 13.67 7.96
C MET A 162 -8.39 12.33 7.77
N GLN A 163 -9.14 12.21 6.66
CA GLN A 163 -9.78 10.96 6.26
C GLN A 163 -9.01 10.35 5.08
N MET A 164 -8.88 9.03 5.08
CA MET A 164 -8.28 8.28 3.98
C MET A 164 -9.17 7.10 3.58
N PRO A 165 -9.20 6.69 2.30
CA PRO A 165 -10.01 5.56 1.88
C PRO A 165 -9.41 4.25 2.40
N THR A 166 -10.27 3.36 2.91
CA THR A 166 -9.87 2.02 3.36
C THR A 166 -9.43 1.14 2.20
N VAL A 167 -9.98 1.39 1.01
CA VAL A 167 -9.67 0.69 -0.25
C VAL A 167 -9.89 1.65 -1.41
N LEU A 168 -9.18 1.48 -2.53
CA LEU A 168 -9.43 2.27 -3.73
C LEU A 168 -10.47 1.59 -4.63
N PRO A 169 -11.34 2.36 -5.32
CA PRO A 169 -12.40 1.83 -6.18
C PRO A 169 -11.87 1.36 -7.53
N SER A 170 -10.84 0.55 -7.53
CA SER A 170 -10.12 0.10 -8.72
C SER A 170 -11.06 -0.48 -9.77
N LYS A 171 -11.16 0.16 -10.92
CA LYS A 171 -11.94 -0.33 -12.09
C LYS A 171 -11.27 -1.49 -12.79
N LEU A 172 -9.99 -1.70 -12.55
CA LEU A 172 -9.20 -2.78 -13.13
C LEU A 172 -8.75 -3.74 -12.03
N PRO A 173 -8.72 -5.04 -12.27
CA PRO A 173 -8.33 -6.04 -11.28
C PRO A 173 -6.82 -6.04 -11.04
N ASN A 174 -6.31 -5.00 -10.41
CA ASN A 174 -4.88 -4.74 -10.20
C ASN A 174 -4.18 -5.93 -9.53
N LEU A 175 -4.86 -6.65 -8.60
CA LEU A 175 -4.30 -7.82 -7.95
C LEU A 175 -3.86 -8.90 -8.96
N LEU A 176 -4.64 -9.15 -9.99
CA LEU A 176 -4.33 -10.13 -11.03
C LEU A 176 -3.36 -9.57 -12.09
N VAL A 177 -3.56 -8.31 -12.47
CA VAL A 177 -2.81 -7.68 -13.57
C VAL A 177 -1.36 -7.40 -13.17
N ASN A 178 -1.12 -6.83 -12.00
CA ASN A 178 0.24 -6.56 -11.51
C ASN A 178 0.79 -7.65 -10.59
N GLY A 179 -0.08 -8.48 -10.03
CA GLY A 179 0.32 -9.43 -9.01
C GLY A 179 0.79 -8.75 -7.72
N THR A 180 1.29 -9.54 -6.81
CA THR A 180 1.87 -9.05 -5.55
C THR A 180 2.75 -10.11 -4.92
N SER A 181 3.72 -9.68 -4.14
CA SER A 181 4.52 -10.54 -3.28
C SER A 181 4.68 -9.89 -1.93
N GLY A 182 4.49 -10.64 -0.85
CA GLY A 182 4.63 -10.14 0.51
C GLY A 182 4.93 -11.26 1.49
N ILE A 183 5.76 -10.97 2.47
CA ILE A 183 6.13 -11.90 3.54
C ILE A 183 5.67 -11.28 4.86
N ALA A 184 4.80 -11.99 5.56
CA ALA A 184 4.33 -11.66 6.91
C ALA A 184 4.83 -12.71 7.90
N VAL A 185 4.39 -12.63 9.14
CA VAL A 185 4.70 -13.63 10.15
C VAL A 185 3.74 -14.81 9.98
N GLY A 186 4.29 -16.00 9.71
CA GLY A 186 3.50 -17.24 9.52
C GLY A 186 2.72 -17.35 8.20
N VAL A 187 2.63 -16.27 7.41
CA VAL A 187 1.91 -16.21 6.13
C VAL A 187 2.72 -15.47 5.08
N ALA A 188 2.63 -15.91 3.85
CA ALA A 188 3.20 -15.21 2.69
C ALA A 188 2.18 -15.18 1.55
N THR A 189 2.22 -14.12 0.75
CA THR A 189 1.47 -14.02 -0.49
C THR A 189 2.43 -13.95 -1.67
N LYS A 190 2.07 -14.62 -2.77
CA LYS A 190 2.82 -14.58 -4.03
C LYS A 190 1.86 -14.81 -5.18
N ILE A 191 1.39 -13.73 -5.77
CA ILE A 191 0.48 -13.73 -6.91
C ILE A 191 1.26 -13.18 -8.10
N PRO A 192 1.46 -13.94 -9.18
CA PRO A 192 2.12 -13.45 -10.38
C PRO A 192 1.25 -12.47 -11.15
N PRO A 193 1.83 -11.58 -11.98
CA PRO A 193 1.09 -10.73 -12.89
C PRO A 193 0.49 -11.53 -14.05
N HIS A 194 -0.63 -11.05 -14.61
CA HIS A 194 -1.32 -11.67 -15.74
C HIS A 194 -1.61 -10.65 -16.84
N ASN A 195 -1.87 -11.14 -18.04
CA ASN A 195 -2.18 -10.31 -19.19
C ASN A 195 -3.54 -9.62 -19.02
N LEU A 196 -3.57 -8.28 -19.13
CA LEU A 196 -4.79 -7.49 -18.91
C LEU A 196 -5.95 -7.91 -19.84
N ARG A 197 -5.65 -8.26 -21.09
CA ARG A 197 -6.68 -8.69 -22.05
C ARG A 197 -7.29 -10.05 -21.65
N GLU A 198 -6.45 -10.99 -21.25
CA GLU A 198 -6.90 -12.31 -20.79
C GLU A 198 -7.73 -12.17 -19.51
N VAL A 199 -7.28 -11.36 -18.55
CA VAL A 199 -8.03 -11.06 -17.32
C VAL A 199 -9.37 -10.40 -17.64
N SER A 200 -9.42 -9.46 -18.57
CA SER A 200 -10.66 -8.81 -19.00
C SER A 200 -11.63 -9.82 -19.65
N ASN A 201 -11.13 -10.69 -20.52
CA ASN A 201 -11.93 -11.75 -21.14
C ASN A 201 -12.46 -12.74 -20.09
N LEU A 202 -11.62 -13.10 -19.12
CA LEU A 202 -12.02 -13.98 -18.01
C LEU A 202 -13.16 -13.36 -17.20
N ILE A 203 -13.06 -12.07 -16.85
CA ILE A 203 -14.12 -11.37 -16.11
C ILE A 203 -15.42 -11.32 -16.92
N SER A 204 -15.35 -11.01 -18.22
CA SER A 204 -16.54 -10.99 -19.08
C SER A 204 -17.22 -12.35 -19.13
N THR A 205 -16.45 -13.43 -19.32
CA THR A 205 -16.97 -14.78 -19.32
C THR A 205 -17.54 -15.20 -17.95
N PHE A 206 -16.88 -14.77 -16.86
CA PHE A 206 -17.35 -15.03 -15.50
C PHE A 206 -18.72 -14.38 -15.25
N ILE A 207 -18.93 -13.15 -15.70
CA ILE A 207 -20.21 -12.45 -15.60
C ILE A 207 -21.28 -13.15 -16.46
N GLU A 208 -20.97 -13.49 -17.72
CA GLU A 208 -21.89 -14.18 -18.64
C GLU A 208 -22.35 -15.54 -18.09
N LYS A 209 -21.47 -16.23 -17.38
CA LYS A 209 -21.76 -17.52 -16.75
C LYS A 209 -22.28 -17.42 -15.31
N ASN A 210 -22.68 -16.24 -14.86
CA ASN A 210 -23.18 -15.99 -13.50
C ASN A 210 -22.22 -16.50 -12.40
N GLY A 211 -20.92 -16.32 -12.59
CA GLY A 211 -19.90 -16.72 -11.62
C GLY A 211 -19.49 -18.19 -11.64
N GLN A 212 -20.02 -18.97 -12.58
CA GLN A 212 -19.74 -20.43 -12.66
C GLN A 212 -18.71 -20.71 -13.76
N LEU A 213 -17.45 -20.79 -13.37
CA LEU A 213 -16.34 -21.22 -14.23
C LEU A 213 -15.62 -22.42 -13.60
N THR A 214 -15.31 -23.41 -14.43
CA THR A 214 -14.41 -24.49 -14.04
C THR A 214 -12.96 -24.04 -14.15
N THR A 215 -12.05 -24.72 -13.45
CA THR A 215 -10.61 -24.45 -13.53
C THR A 215 -10.08 -24.57 -14.96
N ASP A 216 -10.55 -25.58 -15.73
CA ASP A 216 -10.13 -25.79 -17.11
C ASP A 216 -10.56 -24.61 -18.02
N GLU A 217 -11.76 -24.09 -17.84
CA GLU A 217 -12.23 -22.92 -18.56
C GLU A 217 -11.39 -21.67 -18.22
N ILE A 218 -11.03 -21.49 -16.94
CA ILE A 218 -10.15 -20.39 -16.51
C ILE A 218 -8.78 -20.53 -17.19
N ILE A 219 -8.16 -21.71 -17.17
CA ILE A 219 -6.86 -21.96 -17.78
C ILE A 219 -6.90 -21.77 -19.31
N ASN A 220 -8.00 -22.12 -19.97
CA ASN A 220 -8.15 -21.88 -21.41
C ASN A 220 -8.21 -20.40 -21.78
N ILE A 221 -8.75 -19.53 -20.91
CA ILE A 221 -8.86 -18.09 -21.15
C ILE A 221 -7.58 -17.35 -20.69
N MET A 222 -7.03 -17.75 -19.55
CA MET A 222 -5.85 -17.17 -18.92
C MET A 222 -4.85 -18.29 -18.58
N PRO A 223 -4.04 -18.72 -19.56
CA PRO A 223 -3.24 -19.94 -19.46
C PRO A 223 -2.06 -19.85 -18.47
N GLY A 224 -1.66 -18.65 -18.07
CA GLY A 224 -0.56 -18.50 -17.14
C GLY A 224 -0.15 -17.03 -16.87
N PRO A 225 0.92 -16.85 -16.10
CA PRO A 225 1.43 -15.51 -15.78
C PRO A 225 2.01 -14.79 -17.01
N ASP A 226 1.93 -13.46 -16.97
CA ASP A 226 2.51 -12.55 -17.97
C ASP A 226 3.50 -11.60 -17.28
N PHE A 227 4.75 -12.04 -17.14
CA PHE A 227 5.79 -11.26 -16.48
C PHE A 227 6.28 -10.09 -17.34
N PRO A 228 6.63 -8.94 -16.75
CA PRO A 228 7.12 -7.77 -17.47
C PRO A 228 8.33 -8.06 -18.37
N THR A 229 9.20 -9.00 -17.93
CA THR A 229 10.43 -9.40 -18.64
C THR A 229 10.30 -10.72 -19.40
N GLY A 230 9.07 -11.21 -19.57
CA GLY A 230 8.76 -12.45 -20.28
C GLY A 230 8.88 -13.72 -19.45
N GLY A 231 9.66 -13.71 -18.39
CA GLY A 231 9.99 -14.89 -17.60
C GLY A 231 10.86 -15.89 -18.35
N ILE A 232 11.85 -16.49 -17.70
CA ILE A 232 12.72 -17.56 -18.19
C ILE A 232 12.61 -18.72 -17.20
#